data_52c510a98c84cace00792347ed404cdd
#
_entry.id   52c510a98c84cace00792347ed404cdd
#
_cell.length_a   1.000
_cell.length_b   1.000
_cell.length_c   1.000
_cell.angle_alpha   90.00
_cell.angle_beta   90.00
_cell.angle_gamma   90.00
#
_symmetry.space_group_name_H-M   'P 1'
#
loop_
_entity.id
_entity.type
_entity.pdbx_description
1 polymer ?
#
loop_
_entity_poly.entity_id
_entity_poly.type
_entity_poly.pdbx_seq_one_letter_code
_entity_poly.pdbx_strand_id
1 'polypeptide(L)'
;GRTRIICRTGNPTRLSDLDIVNLDFAKSIVIVSEEDDSSANSLKTILAIMNRPNRRPEPYHIVANIHKSYELEVGRIIGKGEVELLHDSALIARIAAQSCRQSGLSLVYTELLDFDGDEIYFQSESKTIGKTYQETILSYENSAVIGIFSNESVQINPHKDQIIQEGDQIIAISKDDDTVVISEQIKPPINKQVIGD
;
A
#
# COMPACT_ATOMS: atom_id res chain seq x y z
N GLY A 1 -0.20 -22.17 1.98
CA GLY A 1 0.62 -22.76 0.87
C GLY A 1 2.08 -22.40 1.03
N ARG A 2 3.01 -23.23 0.54
CA ARG A 2 4.45 -22.90 0.60
C ARG A 2 4.82 -22.01 -0.59
N THR A 3 5.30 -20.81 -0.34
CA THR A 3 5.86 -19.92 -1.36
C THR A 3 7.14 -20.50 -1.91
N ARG A 4 7.24 -20.63 -3.23
CA ARG A 4 8.46 -21.12 -3.89
C ARG A 4 9.44 -19.97 -4.08
N ILE A 5 10.61 -20.04 -3.46
CA ILE A 5 11.70 -19.07 -3.61
C ILE A 5 12.64 -19.55 -4.71
N ILE A 6 12.90 -18.70 -5.71
CA ILE A 6 13.82 -18.96 -6.80
C ILE A 6 14.85 -17.82 -6.83
N CYS A 7 16.11 -18.15 -6.54
CA CYS A 7 17.21 -17.18 -6.60
C CYS A 7 17.89 -17.19 -7.97
N ARG A 8 18.26 -16.01 -8.46
CA ARG A 8 19.07 -15.80 -9.66
C ARG A 8 20.12 -14.74 -9.38
N THR A 9 21.29 -14.89 -9.97
CA THR A 9 22.37 -13.91 -9.88
C THR A 9 22.49 -13.18 -11.21
N GLY A 10 22.60 -11.86 -11.17
CA GLY A 10 22.73 -11.01 -12.36
C GLY A 10 22.89 -9.54 -11.97
N ASN A 11 23.14 -8.70 -12.95
CA ASN A 11 23.18 -7.24 -12.77
C ASN A 11 21.82 -6.65 -13.19
N PRO A 12 21.04 -6.10 -12.25
CA PRO A 12 19.69 -5.59 -12.54
C PRO A 12 19.68 -4.36 -13.47
N THR A 13 20.83 -3.75 -13.75
CA THR A 13 20.94 -2.65 -14.72
C THR A 13 21.18 -3.13 -16.15
N ARG A 14 21.37 -4.44 -16.37
CA ARG A 14 21.57 -5.04 -17.70
C ARG A 14 20.30 -5.70 -18.19
N LEU A 15 19.86 -5.34 -19.40
CA LEU A 15 18.64 -5.87 -20.00
C LEU A 15 18.66 -7.41 -20.13
N SER A 16 19.81 -7.99 -20.54
CA SER A 16 19.97 -9.45 -20.66
C SER A 16 19.73 -10.19 -19.34
N ASP A 17 20.14 -9.59 -18.23
CA ASP A 17 20.03 -10.22 -16.93
C ASP A 17 18.61 -10.04 -16.34
N LEU A 18 17.94 -8.95 -16.69
CA LEU A 18 16.52 -8.73 -16.36
C LEU A 18 15.60 -9.73 -17.06
N ASP A 19 15.96 -10.22 -18.25
CA ASP A 19 15.18 -11.22 -18.97
C ASP A 19 15.12 -12.57 -18.23
N ILE A 20 16.14 -12.87 -17.40
CA ILE A 20 16.19 -14.10 -16.60
C ILE A 20 15.05 -14.18 -15.58
N VAL A 21 14.61 -13.03 -15.04
CA VAL A 21 13.56 -12.96 -14.02
C VAL A 21 12.15 -12.78 -14.58
N ASN A 22 12.03 -12.72 -15.92
CA ASN A 22 10.75 -12.73 -16.63
C ASN A 22 9.75 -11.68 -16.13
N LEU A 23 10.17 -10.41 -16.16
CA LEU A 23 9.44 -9.27 -15.60
C LEU A 23 8.00 -9.12 -16.13
N ASP A 24 7.75 -9.51 -17.38
CA ASP A 24 6.44 -9.33 -18.02
C ASP A 24 5.33 -10.19 -17.40
N PHE A 25 5.69 -11.23 -16.64
CA PHE A 25 4.77 -12.09 -15.91
C PHE A 25 4.76 -11.79 -14.39
N ALA A 26 5.58 -10.84 -13.93
CA ALA A 26 5.58 -10.47 -12.53
C ALA A 26 4.30 -9.70 -12.16
N LYS A 27 3.66 -10.07 -11.04
CA LYS A 27 2.55 -9.32 -10.45
C LYS A 27 3.06 -7.98 -9.90
N SER A 28 4.21 -7.99 -9.24
CA SER A 28 4.88 -6.82 -8.71
C SER A 28 6.39 -7.00 -8.74
N ILE A 29 7.13 -5.90 -8.77
CA ILE A 29 8.58 -5.85 -8.81
C ILE A 29 9.04 -5.00 -7.64
N VAL A 30 9.90 -5.53 -6.78
CA VAL A 30 10.48 -4.79 -5.66
C VAL A 30 11.97 -4.60 -5.92
N ILE A 31 12.42 -3.34 -5.87
CA ILE A 31 13.82 -2.95 -6.02
C ILE A 31 14.31 -2.45 -4.67
N VAL A 32 15.26 -3.17 -4.08
CA VAL A 32 15.86 -2.82 -2.79
C VAL A 32 17.32 -2.49 -3.01
N SER A 33 17.75 -1.30 -2.62
CA SER A 33 19.16 -0.91 -2.60
C SER A 33 19.79 -1.23 -1.24
N GLU A 34 21.07 -1.56 -1.24
CA GLU A 34 21.86 -1.68 -0.02
C GLU A 34 22.16 -0.28 0.58
N GLU A 35 22.36 -0.22 1.90
CA GLU A 35 22.56 1.03 2.64
C GLU A 35 23.79 1.85 2.16
N ASP A 36 24.84 1.17 1.69
CA ASP A 36 26.09 1.80 1.24
C ASP A 36 26.04 2.30 -0.22
N ASP A 37 25.05 1.88 -0.99
CA ASP A 37 24.88 2.31 -2.37
C ASP A 37 23.96 3.53 -2.43
N SER A 38 24.40 4.55 -3.17
CA SER A 38 23.48 5.62 -3.54
C SER A 38 22.29 5.00 -4.28
N SER A 39 21.07 5.52 -4.10
CA SER A 39 19.87 5.07 -4.84
C SER A 39 20.06 5.08 -6.38
N ALA A 40 21.25 5.46 -6.84
CA ALA A 40 21.63 5.46 -8.24
C ALA A 40 21.46 4.07 -8.91
N ASN A 41 21.71 2.98 -8.19
CA ASN A 41 21.50 1.64 -8.73
C ASN A 41 20.02 1.30 -8.85
N SER A 42 19.19 1.71 -7.86
CA SER A 42 17.73 1.60 -7.97
C SER A 42 17.20 2.41 -9.15
N LEU A 43 17.65 3.66 -9.32
CA LEU A 43 17.23 4.50 -10.45
C LEU A 43 17.66 3.93 -11.80
N LYS A 44 18.89 3.40 -11.91
CA LYS A 44 19.36 2.72 -13.13
C LYS A 44 18.53 1.46 -13.44
N THR A 45 18.19 0.70 -12.41
CA THR A 45 17.35 -0.50 -12.56
C THR A 45 15.95 -0.13 -13.05
N ILE A 46 15.33 0.90 -12.44
CA ILE A 46 14.04 1.43 -12.90
C ILE A 46 14.15 1.86 -14.37
N LEU A 47 15.18 2.63 -14.71
CA LEU A 47 15.40 3.08 -16.07
C LEU A 47 15.56 1.92 -17.07
N ALA A 48 16.30 0.88 -16.67
CA ALA A 48 16.47 -0.33 -17.48
C ALA A 48 15.14 -1.05 -17.71
N ILE A 49 14.32 -1.23 -16.66
CA ILE A 49 13.00 -1.86 -16.76
C ILE A 49 12.07 -1.04 -17.65
N MET A 50 12.00 0.28 -17.42
CA MET A 50 11.10 1.16 -18.15
C MET A 50 11.42 1.31 -19.64
N ASN A 51 12.69 1.13 -20.03
CA ASN A 51 13.14 1.24 -21.42
C ASN A 51 13.39 -0.11 -22.10
N ARG A 52 12.89 -1.22 -21.56
CA ARG A 52 12.97 -2.53 -22.24
C ARG A 52 12.25 -2.47 -23.60
N PRO A 53 12.90 -2.93 -24.69
CA PRO A 53 12.32 -2.83 -26.04
C PRO A 53 11.06 -3.69 -26.24
N ASN A 54 10.94 -4.81 -25.52
CA ASN A 54 9.87 -5.79 -25.67
C ASN A 54 9.07 -5.95 -24.37
N ARG A 55 8.82 -4.83 -23.66
CA ARG A 55 8.01 -4.89 -22.43
C ARG A 55 6.53 -5.13 -22.77
N ARG A 56 5.80 -5.73 -21.83
CA ARG A 56 4.33 -5.86 -21.92
C ARG A 56 3.67 -4.47 -22.05
N PRO A 57 2.52 -4.37 -22.74
CA PRO A 57 1.78 -3.11 -22.88
C PRO A 57 1.17 -2.63 -21.55
N GLU A 58 0.80 -3.54 -20.64
CA GLU A 58 0.24 -3.20 -19.33
C GLU A 58 1.30 -2.59 -18.43
N PRO A 59 0.94 -1.59 -17.61
CA PRO A 59 1.85 -1.00 -16.63
C PRO A 59 2.42 -2.05 -15.66
N TYR A 60 3.68 -1.85 -15.26
CA TYR A 60 4.25 -2.60 -14.15
C TYR A 60 3.80 -1.98 -12.82
N HIS A 61 3.72 -2.79 -11.79
CA HIS A 61 3.67 -2.34 -10.41
C HIS A 61 5.07 -2.51 -9.81
N ILE A 62 5.80 -1.42 -9.68
CA ILE A 62 7.18 -1.39 -9.18
C ILE A 62 7.22 -0.64 -7.88
N VAL A 63 7.84 -1.20 -6.86
CA VAL A 63 8.13 -0.53 -5.60
C VAL A 63 9.65 -0.43 -5.44
N ALA A 64 10.17 0.76 -5.12
CA ALA A 64 11.60 0.95 -4.94
C ALA A 64 11.91 1.85 -3.75
N ASN A 65 12.93 1.49 -2.94
CA ASN A 65 13.39 2.38 -1.91
C ASN A 65 14.37 3.41 -2.46
N ILE A 66 14.28 4.61 -1.91
CA ILE A 66 15.11 5.76 -2.25
C ILE A 66 15.57 6.40 -0.93
N HIS A 67 16.87 6.65 -0.81
CA HIS A 67 17.46 7.19 0.42
C HIS A 67 17.50 8.73 0.46
N LYS A 68 17.54 9.39 -0.70
CA LYS A 68 17.73 10.85 -0.79
C LYS A 68 16.54 11.55 -1.42
N SER A 69 16.06 12.60 -0.79
CA SER A 69 14.85 13.32 -1.24
C SER A 69 14.95 13.85 -2.68
N TYR A 70 16.14 14.30 -3.13
CA TYR A 70 16.32 14.82 -4.49
C TYR A 70 16.22 13.71 -5.56
N GLU A 71 16.45 12.45 -5.18
CA GLU A 71 16.35 11.31 -6.09
C GLU A 71 14.89 10.88 -6.33
N LEU A 72 13.96 11.25 -5.43
CA LEU A 72 12.53 10.95 -5.58
C LEU A 72 11.94 11.59 -6.83
N GLU A 73 12.31 12.84 -7.13
CA GLU A 73 11.81 13.53 -8.31
C GLU A 73 12.31 12.86 -9.59
N VAL A 74 13.58 12.51 -9.63
CA VAL A 74 14.18 11.77 -10.74
C VAL A 74 13.47 10.42 -10.91
N GLY A 75 13.26 9.68 -9.82
CA GLY A 75 12.56 8.40 -9.82
C GLY A 75 11.12 8.49 -10.35
N ARG A 76 10.39 9.55 -9.99
CA ARG A 76 9.03 9.80 -10.52
C ARG A 76 9.03 10.05 -12.03
N ILE A 77 9.98 10.84 -12.51
CA ILE A 77 10.09 11.14 -13.94
C ILE A 77 10.39 9.88 -14.75
N ILE A 78 11.37 9.08 -14.33
CA ILE A 78 11.74 7.86 -15.06
C ILE A 78 10.72 6.74 -14.89
N GLY A 79 10.01 6.70 -13.75
CA GLY A 79 9.01 5.68 -13.42
C GLY A 79 7.66 5.87 -14.12
N LYS A 80 7.39 7.06 -14.70
CA LYS A 80 6.19 7.36 -15.51
C LYS A 80 4.86 6.92 -14.89
N GLY A 81 4.75 6.96 -13.57
CA GLY A 81 3.54 6.55 -12.84
C GLY A 81 3.43 5.05 -12.53
N GLU A 82 4.39 4.22 -12.96
CA GLU A 82 4.40 2.78 -12.69
C GLU A 82 5.27 2.40 -11.48
N VAL A 83 5.91 3.38 -10.84
CA VAL A 83 6.85 3.16 -9.74
C VAL A 83 6.41 3.90 -8.48
N GLU A 84 6.20 3.16 -7.43
CA GLU A 84 6.03 3.66 -6.07
C GLU A 84 7.40 3.81 -5.40
N LEU A 85 7.73 5.02 -4.99
CA LEU A 85 9.01 5.33 -4.39
C LEU A 85 8.87 5.49 -2.88
N LEU A 86 9.55 4.66 -2.14
CA LEU A 86 9.60 4.70 -0.68
C LEU A 86 10.86 5.47 -0.24
N HIS A 87 10.66 6.62 0.39
CA HIS A 87 11.76 7.36 1.05
C HIS A 87 11.96 6.80 2.46
N ASP A 88 12.77 5.76 2.58
CA ASP A 88 12.95 4.98 3.79
C ASP A 88 13.44 5.81 4.99
N SER A 89 14.44 6.66 4.81
CA SER A 89 14.97 7.53 5.88
C SER A 89 13.90 8.48 6.43
N ALA A 90 13.06 9.06 5.56
CA ALA A 90 11.97 9.93 5.98
C ALA A 90 10.86 9.15 6.70
N LEU A 91 10.57 7.93 6.23
CA LEU A 91 9.58 7.05 6.86
C LEU A 91 10.03 6.67 8.27
N ILE A 92 11.28 6.20 8.43
CA ILE A 92 11.87 5.85 9.72
C ILE A 92 11.86 7.05 10.67
N ALA A 93 12.26 8.24 10.20
CA ALA A 93 12.27 9.46 11.00
C ALA A 93 10.85 9.84 11.50
N ARG A 94 9.82 9.68 10.66
CA ARG A 94 8.42 9.93 11.04
C ARG A 94 7.93 8.92 12.08
N ILE A 95 8.22 7.63 11.90
CA ILE A 95 7.89 6.58 12.87
C ILE A 95 8.56 6.87 14.21
N ALA A 96 9.86 7.20 14.23
CA ALA A 96 10.59 7.54 15.43
C ALA A 96 10.00 8.76 16.14
N ALA A 97 9.72 9.84 15.39
CA ALA A 97 9.11 11.05 15.94
C ALA A 97 7.72 10.78 16.57
N GLN A 98 6.89 9.98 15.90
CA GLN A 98 5.58 9.61 16.45
C GLN A 98 5.71 8.73 17.69
N SER A 99 6.64 7.77 17.70
CA SER A 99 6.88 6.88 18.83
C SER A 99 7.44 7.63 20.06
N CYS A 100 8.20 8.71 19.85
CA CYS A 100 8.64 9.60 20.96
C CYS A 100 7.46 10.33 21.61
N ARG A 101 6.42 10.65 20.86
CA ARG A 101 5.24 11.36 21.38
C ARG A 101 4.29 10.45 22.15
N GLN A 102 4.24 9.16 21.79
CA GLN A 102 3.29 8.21 22.36
C GLN A 102 3.98 6.87 22.57
N SER A 103 4.17 6.51 23.84
CA SER A 103 4.75 5.22 24.24
C SER A 103 3.91 4.05 23.72
N GLY A 104 4.57 3.03 23.17
CA GLY A 104 3.93 1.84 22.61
C GLY A 104 3.52 1.94 21.14
N LEU A 105 3.59 3.14 20.53
CA LEU A 105 3.20 3.30 19.13
C LEU A 105 4.11 2.52 18.15
N SER A 106 5.39 2.34 18.51
CA SER A 106 6.31 1.48 17.73
C SER A 106 5.83 0.03 17.63
N LEU A 107 5.19 -0.50 18.67
CA LEU A 107 4.63 -1.86 18.66
C LEU A 107 3.45 -1.95 17.70
N VAL A 108 2.62 -0.91 17.62
CA VAL A 108 1.50 -0.84 16.66
C VAL A 108 2.02 -0.84 15.22
N TYR A 109 3.07 -0.06 14.94
CA TYR A 109 3.68 -0.08 13.60
C TYR A 109 4.28 -1.45 13.27
N THR A 110 4.95 -2.10 14.24
CA THR A 110 5.52 -3.43 14.04
C THR A 110 4.42 -4.44 13.70
N GLU A 111 3.30 -4.42 14.43
CA GLU A 111 2.15 -5.29 14.20
C GLU A 111 1.54 -5.10 12.81
N LEU A 112 1.32 -3.83 12.41
CA LEU A 112 0.76 -3.51 11.08
C LEU A 112 1.70 -3.82 9.89
N LEU A 113 2.97 -4.07 10.16
CA LEU A 113 3.98 -4.43 9.15
C LEU A 113 4.36 -5.91 9.22
N ASP A 114 3.81 -6.67 10.17
CA ASP A 114 4.03 -8.11 10.30
C ASP A 114 3.04 -8.88 9.42
N PHE A 115 3.54 -9.77 8.58
CA PHE A 115 2.72 -10.61 7.69
C PHE A 115 1.92 -11.70 8.41
N ASP A 116 2.20 -11.97 9.69
CA ASP A 116 1.45 -12.93 10.51
C ASP A 116 0.30 -12.26 11.29
N GLY A 117 0.20 -10.91 11.24
CA GLY A 117 -0.80 -10.09 11.95
C GLY A 117 -1.96 -9.64 11.06
N ASP A 118 -2.62 -8.59 11.53
CA ASP A 118 -3.61 -7.87 10.74
C ASP A 118 -2.91 -6.89 9.79
N GLU A 119 -3.31 -6.91 8.52
CA GLU A 119 -2.74 -6.08 7.47
C GLU A 119 -3.73 -5.03 6.97
N ILE A 120 -3.24 -4.06 6.19
CA ILE A 120 -4.06 -3.02 5.58
C ILE A 120 -4.48 -3.45 4.18
N TYR A 121 -5.80 -3.51 3.95
CA TYR A 121 -6.39 -3.88 2.67
C TYR A 121 -7.20 -2.75 2.05
N PHE A 122 -7.21 -2.72 0.71
CA PHE A 122 -8.05 -1.85 -0.11
C PHE A 122 -9.13 -2.70 -0.76
N GLN A 123 -10.39 -2.41 -0.45
CA GLN A 123 -11.52 -3.19 -0.94
C GLN A 123 -12.54 -2.33 -1.68
N SER A 124 -12.83 -2.69 -2.93
CA SER A 124 -13.97 -2.13 -3.65
C SER A 124 -15.23 -2.91 -3.30
N GLU A 125 -16.24 -2.22 -2.75
CA GLU A 125 -17.48 -2.86 -2.34
C GLU A 125 -18.71 -2.07 -2.81
N SER A 126 -19.41 -2.59 -3.79
CA SER A 126 -20.56 -1.91 -4.40
C SER A 126 -21.70 -1.60 -3.42
N LYS A 127 -21.86 -2.41 -2.38
CA LYS A 127 -22.90 -2.21 -1.34
C LYS A 127 -22.64 -1.00 -0.43
N THR A 128 -21.46 -0.41 -0.49
CA THR A 128 -21.14 0.81 0.27
C THR A 128 -21.41 2.09 -0.51
N ILE A 129 -21.54 2.01 -1.82
CA ILE A 129 -21.81 3.18 -2.68
C ILE A 129 -23.10 3.86 -2.25
N GLY A 130 -23.01 5.17 -2.05
CA GLY A 130 -24.14 6.01 -1.58
C GLY A 130 -24.34 6.01 -0.07
N LYS A 131 -23.65 5.16 0.70
CA LYS A 131 -23.65 5.20 2.16
C LYS A 131 -22.66 6.25 2.67
N THR A 132 -22.91 6.73 3.88
CA THR A 132 -21.96 7.55 4.61
C THR A 132 -20.80 6.69 5.12
N TYR A 133 -19.65 7.33 5.38
CA TYR A 133 -18.50 6.66 6.00
C TYR A 133 -18.88 6.00 7.35
N GLN A 134 -19.73 6.69 8.16
CA GLN A 134 -20.22 6.12 9.41
C GLN A 134 -21.04 4.85 9.21
N GLU A 135 -21.94 4.81 8.24
CA GLU A 135 -22.73 3.62 7.92
C GLU A 135 -21.83 2.49 7.39
N THR A 136 -20.79 2.86 6.62
CA THR A 136 -19.83 1.91 6.10
C THR A 136 -19.02 1.27 7.22
N ILE A 137 -18.48 2.03 8.18
CA ILE A 137 -17.77 1.47 9.36
C ILE A 137 -18.63 0.43 10.08
N LEU A 138 -19.91 0.72 10.26
CA LEU A 138 -20.84 -0.17 10.98
C LEU A 138 -21.25 -1.41 10.16
N SER A 139 -20.94 -1.42 8.87
CA SER A 139 -21.28 -2.53 7.98
C SER A 139 -20.26 -3.67 8.03
N TYR A 140 -19.07 -3.44 8.58
CA TYR A 140 -18.01 -4.46 8.69
C TYR A 140 -17.92 -4.98 10.12
N GLU A 141 -17.92 -6.30 10.28
CA GLU A 141 -17.89 -6.96 11.60
C GLU A 141 -16.50 -7.45 11.98
N ASN A 142 -15.76 -7.98 10.99
CA ASN A 142 -14.47 -8.63 11.21
C ASN A 142 -13.28 -7.77 10.75
N SER A 143 -13.54 -6.52 10.34
CA SER A 143 -12.51 -5.61 9.82
C SER A 143 -12.71 -4.23 10.39
N ALA A 144 -11.62 -3.55 10.71
CA ALA A 144 -11.65 -2.16 11.16
C ALA A 144 -11.49 -1.21 9.97
N VAL A 145 -12.58 -0.61 9.51
CA VAL A 145 -12.51 0.42 8.45
C VAL A 145 -11.83 1.67 9.01
N ILE A 146 -10.71 2.08 8.40
CA ILE A 146 -9.89 3.21 8.84
C ILE A 146 -9.90 4.40 7.88
N GLY A 147 -10.37 4.21 6.65
CA GLY A 147 -10.34 5.28 5.65
C GLY A 147 -10.95 4.93 4.31
N ILE A 148 -10.74 5.85 3.37
CA ILE A 148 -11.20 5.76 1.99
C ILE A 148 -10.02 6.10 1.08
N PHE A 149 -9.87 5.36 -0.02
CA PHE A 149 -9.00 5.70 -1.14
C PHE A 149 -9.87 6.16 -2.29
N SER A 150 -9.66 7.38 -2.75
CA SER A 150 -10.45 8.04 -3.80
C SER A 150 -9.55 8.94 -4.63
N ASN A 151 -9.66 8.88 -5.95
CA ASN A 151 -8.89 9.73 -6.87
C ASN A 151 -7.38 9.77 -6.56
N GLU A 152 -6.75 8.60 -6.40
CA GLU A 152 -5.33 8.44 -6.07
C GLU A 152 -4.93 9.09 -4.73
N SER A 153 -5.88 9.35 -3.86
CA SER A 153 -5.66 9.98 -2.55
C SER A 153 -6.19 9.12 -1.41
N VAL A 154 -5.41 9.01 -0.35
CA VAL A 154 -5.78 8.33 0.88
C VAL A 154 -6.35 9.34 1.88
N GLN A 155 -7.52 9.03 2.42
CA GLN A 155 -8.14 9.78 3.51
C GLN A 155 -8.33 8.83 4.71
N ILE A 156 -7.48 8.97 5.72
CA ILE A 156 -7.63 8.23 6.99
C ILE A 156 -8.58 9.01 7.90
N ASN A 157 -9.55 8.30 8.49
CA ASN A 157 -10.57 8.85 9.35
C ASN A 157 -11.29 10.09 8.75
N PRO A 158 -11.88 9.95 7.55
CA PRO A 158 -12.61 11.04 6.91
C PRO A 158 -13.85 11.44 7.73
N HIS A 159 -14.48 12.54 7.35
CA HIS A 159 -15.68 13.00 8.05
C HIS A 159 -16.78 11.92 8.00
N LYS A 160 -17.48 11.72 9.11
CA LYS A 160 -18.48 10.66 9.29
C LYS A 160 -19.60 10.68 8.24
N ASP A 161 -19.98 11.86 7.77
CA ASP A 161 -21.06 12.07 6.79
C ASP A 161 -20.54 12.05 5.33
N GLN A 162 -19.24 11.77 5.10
CA GLN A 162 -18.70 11.60 3.74
C GLN A 162 -19.37 10.43 3.05
N ILE A 163 -19.88 10.67 1.84
CA ILE A 163 -20.56 9.66 1.05
C ILE A 163 -19.54 8.90 0.21
N ILE A 164 -19.61 7.57 0.25
CA ILE A 164 -18.80 6.68 -0.60
C ILE A 164 -19.31 6.77 -2.04
N GLN A 165 -18.43 7.03 -2.98
CA GLN A 165 -18.74 7.18 -4.39
C GLN A 165 -18.33 5.94 -5.19
N GLU A 166 -18.82 5.85 -6.42
CA GLU A 166 -18.37 4.83 -7.36
C GLU A 166 -16.88 5.04 -7.68
N GLY A 167 -16.09 3.98 -7.62
CA GLY A 167 -14.64 4.02 -7.78
C GLY A 167 -13.85 4.20 -6.48
N ASP A 168 -14.50 4.55 -5.38
CA ASP A 168 -13.83 4.57 -4.07
C ASP A 168 -13.52 3.16 -3.59
N GLN A 169 -12.40 3.03 -2.87
CA GLN A 169 -12.05 1.82 -2.14
C GLN A 169 -12.05 2.09 -0.64
N ILE A 170 -12.58 1.15 0.11
CA ILE A 170 -12.51 1.16 1.57
C ILE A 170 -11.11 0.69 1.99
N ILE A 171 -10.51 1.40 2.94
CA ILE A 171 -9.26 1.02 3.58
C ILE A 171 -9.62 0.40 4.92
N ALA A 172 -9.24 -0.85 5.11
CA ALA A 172 -9.55 -1.59 6.33
C ALA A 172 -8.33 -2.36 6.85
N ILE A 173 -8.27 -2.52 8.16
CA ILE A 173 -7.35 -3.44 8.84
C ILE A 173 -8.10 -4.74 9.05
N SER A 174 -7.51 -5.85 8.65
CA SER A 174 -8.10 -7.18 8.73
C SER A 174 -7.03 -8.26 8.67
N LYS A 175 -7.39 -9.46 9.09
CA LYS A 175 -6.47 -10.60 9.12
C LYS A 175 -6.09 -11.12 7.73
N ASP A 176 -7.01 -11.02 6.77
CA ASP A 176 -6.81 -11.46 5.39
C ASP A 176 -7.74 -10.65 4.47
N ASP A 177 -7.45 -10.58 3.17
CA ASP A 177 -8.23 -9.83 2.20
C ASP A 177 -9.66 -10.38 2.05
N ASP A 178 -9.86 -11.68 2.20
CA ASP A 178 -11.16 -12.36 2.15
C ASP A 178 -12.03 -12.10 3.40
N THR A 179 -11.47 -11.52 4.45
CA THR A 179 -12.19 -11.16 5.68
C THR A 179 -12.74 -9.72 5.66
N VAL A 180 -12.36 -8.90 4.67
CA VAL A 180 -12.91 -7.55 4.46
C VAL A 180 -14.24 -7.65 3.74
N VAL A 181 -15.27 -8.12 4.44
CA VAL A 181 -16.60 -8.34 3.89
C VAL A 181 -17.68 -7.63 4.71
N ILE A 182 -18.73 -7.17 4.01
CA ILE A 182 -19.88 -6.58 4.69
C ILE A 182 -20.64 -7.67 5.45
N SER A 183 -20.94 -7.39 6.71
CA SER A 183 -21.82 -8.24 7.52
C SER A 183 -23.24 -8.26 6.94
N GLU A 184 -23.83 -9.43 6.83
CA GLU A 184 -25.24 -9.61 6.44
C GLU A 184 -26.20 -9.31 7.59
N GLN A 185 -25.70 -9.14 8.81
CA GLN A 185 -26.54 -8.83 9.97
C GLN A 185 -26.99 -7.37 9.92
N ILE A 186 -28.29 -7.16 9.90
CA ILE A 186 -28.90 -5.83 10.09
C ILE A 186 -28.62 -5.43 11.54
N LYS A 187 -27.60 -4.58 11.77
CA LYS A 187 -27.37 -4.02 13.11
C LYS A 187 -28.58 -3.15 13.47
N PRO A 188 -29.14 -3.29 14.68
CA PRO A 188 -30.22 -2.42 15.11
C PRO A 188 -29.78 -0.96 15.06
N PRO A 189 -30.66 0.00 14.76
CA PRO A 189 -30.31 1.40 14.73
C PRO A 189 -29.73 1.81 16.08
N ILE A 190 -28.62 2.55 16.05
CA ILE A 190 -27.96 3.03 17.26
C ILE A 190 -28.98 3.90 18.01
N ASN A 191 -29.39 3.44 19.18
CA ASN A 191 -30.31 4.20 20.04
C ASN A 191 -29.54 5.41 20.58
N LYS A 192 -29.72 6.57 19.95
CA LYS A 192 -29.10 7.84 20.34
C LYS A 192 -29.49 8.31 21.75
N GLN A 193 -30.47 7.69 22.39
CA GLN A 193 -30.94 8.03 23.75
C GLN A 193 -30.06 7.44 24.87
N VAL A 194 -29.13 6.53 24.55
CA VAL A 194 -28.25 5.87 25.59
C VAL A 194 -26.92 6.60 25.75
N ILE A 195 -26.61 7.59 24.91
CA ILE A 195 -25.44 8.48 25.08
C ILE A 195 -25.99 9.81 25.63
N GLY A 196 -26.51 9.76 26.80
CA GLY A 196 -26.91 10.93 27.59
C GLY A 196 -25.88 11.17 28.68
N ASP A 197 -25.39 12.42 28.71
CA ASP A 197 -24.63 13.15 29.75
C ASP A 197 -23.29 12.56 30.21
#